data_09e280c7aa78987c1012bbe93c46a270
#
_entry.id   09e280c7aa78987c1012bbe93c46a270
#
_cell.length_a   1.000
_cell.length_b   1.000
_cell.length_c   1.000
_cell.angle_alpha   90.00
_cell.angle_beta   90.00
_cell.angle_gamma   90.00
#
_symmetry.space_group_name_H-M   'P 1'
#
loop_
_entity.id
_entity.type
_entity.pdbx_description
1 polymer ?
#
loop_
_entity_poly.entity_id
_entity_poly.type
_entity_poly.pdbx_seq_one_letter_code
_entity_poly.pdbx_strand_id
1 'polypeptide(L)'
;MKIAFVSVRGIPNNYGGFEQFAEYISVGLVKRGHAVTVYSPSYHPYKDDEYKGVKIKHIYSPETWMGGSIGSFFYDFMSLKDALKRENFDIIYEAGYTSIIPAFIWFDVKNVTKSIVVTNMDGLEYKRTKFNKWVRKFVFWEERMAVKHSHYLIADNMGIHDYYKEKYGKDSKFLAYGADIQDDYNVEHLKEYGLKREEYYILVARLEPENNIVMAIEGYLHSNENGKRPLIVVGKTNTPHGKELVAKYGKEKGVRFVGGIYDFNKLNSIRHFSKAYFHGHSVGGTNPSLLEAMASECFILAHDNIFNRAVLKDNSLYYPNAEKVTEMLNDIENICTLHKKNFTDGNVEEIKNEYSWEHLVDQHEEYFKWLLEQKYHR
;
A
#
# COMPACT_ATOMS: atom_id res chain seq x y z
N MET A 1 8.51 23.93 8.90
CA MET A 1 8.32 22.88 9.94
C MET A 1 9.50 21.94 9.89
N LYS A 2 9.85 21.32 11.03
CA LYS A 2 10.77 20.17 11.10
C LYS A 2 9.97 18.90 11.26
N ILE A 3 10.10 17.96 10.33
CA ILE A 3 9.27 16.77 10.24
C ILE A 3 10.16 15.53 10.23
N ALA A 4 9.81 14.52 11.02
CA ALA A 4 10.45 13.20 11.00
C ALA A 4 9.48 12.13 10.48
N PHE A 5 9.96 11.26 9.60
CA PHE A 5 9.31 10.00 9.25
C PHE A 5 10.06 8.86 9.91
N VAL A 6 9.36 8.10 10.74
CA VAL A 6 9.91 6.96 11.48
C VAL A 6 9.13 5.70 11.17
N SER A 7 9.68 4.54 11.55
CA SER A 7 9.07 3.22 11.30
C SER A 7 8.92 2.86 9.81
N VAL A 8 9.73 3.47 8.94
CA VAL A 8 9.90 3.10 7.54
C VAL A 8 11.23 2.36 7.33
N ARG A 9 11.36 1.62 6.24
CA ARG A 9 12.59 0.90 5.91
C ARG A 9 13.55 1.73 5.04
N GLY A 10 13.43 3.07 5.09
CA GLY A 10 14.30 4.05 4.46
C GLY A 10 13.90 4.47 3.06
N ILE A 11 14.58 5.51 2.58
CA ILE A 11 14.47 6.03 1.20
C ILE A 11 15.87 6.09 0.57
N PRO A 12 16.01 6.04 -0.78
CA PRO A 12 14.95 5.82 -1.79
C PRO A 12 14.29 4.45 -1.63
N ASN A 13 13.06 4.32 -2.13
CA ASN A 13 12.26 3.11 -1.99
C ASN A 13 12.99 1.85 -2.53
N ASN A 14 13.13 0.86 -1.67
CA ASN A 14 13.71 -0.45 -2.00
C ASN A 14 12.91 -1.62 -1.39
N TYR A 15 11.76 -1.35 -0.77
CA TYR A 15 11.04 -2.37 -0.01
C TYR A 15 9.54 -2.44 -0.31
N GLY A 16 8.78 -1.36 -0.15
CA GLY A 16 7.33 -1.44 -0.27
C GLY A 16 6.59 -0.11 -0.30
N GLY A 17 5.27 -0.17 -0.05
CA GLY A 17 4.39 0.98 -0.18
C GLY A 17 4.68 2.11 0.80
N PHE A 18 5.04 1.81 2.05
CA PHE A 18 5.39 2.84 3.03
C PHE A 18 6.66 3.61 2.66
N GLU A 19 7.65 2.93 2.07
CA GLU A 19 8.89 3.55 1.63
C GLU A 19 8.64 4.41 0.40
N GLN A 20 7.80 3.98 -0.52
CA GLN A 20 7.35 4.79 -1.66
C GLN A 20 6.63 6.04 -1.17
N PHE A 21 5.66 5.89 -0.27
CA PHE A 21 4.96 7.00 0.36
C PHE A 21 5.94 7.96 1.05
N ALA A 22 6.83 7.46 1.89
CA ALA A 22 7.81 8.28 2.61
C ALA A 22 8.74 9.03 1.66
N GLU A 23 9.17 8.42 0.56
CA GLU A 23 9.99 9.07 -0.47
C GLU A 23 9.24 10.25 -1.11
N TYR A 24 8.04 10.02 -1.65
CA TYR A 24 7.29 11.05 -2.35
C TYR A 24 6.87 12.19 -1.43
N ILE A 25 6.31 11.89 -0.27
CA ILE A 25 5.85 12.92 0.67
C ILE A 25 7.02 13.71 1.26
N SER A 26 8.11 13.06 1.68
CA SER A 26 9.26 13.75 2.25
C SER A 26 9.94 14.68 1.25
N VAL A 27 10.17 14.21 0.02
CA VAL A 27 10.76 15.03 -1.07
C VAL A 27 9.81 16.16 -1.45
N GLY A 28 8.50 15.92 -1.53
CA GLY A 28 7.51 16.95 -1.81
C GLY A 28 7.49 18.04 -0.73
N LEU A 29 7.54 17.68 0.54
CA LEU A 29 7.59 18.62 1.66
C LEU A 29 8.90 19.44 1.68
N VAL A 30 10.04 18.82 1.32
CA VAL A 30 11.30 19.56 1.17
C VAL A 30 11.21 20.62 0.08
N LYS A 31 10.62 20.30 -1.08
CA LYS A 31 10.39 21.27 -2.17
C LYS A 31 9.52 22.46 -1.73
N ARG A 32 8.67 22.30 -0.70
CA ARG A 32 7.87 23.37 -0.08
C ARG A 32 8.59 24.10 1.06
N GLY A 33 9.89 23.84 1.25
CA GLY A 33 10.74 24.54 2.21
C GLY A 33 10.70 23.99 3.63
N HIS A 34 10.23 22.77 3.83
CA HIS A 34 10.27 22.10 5.13
C HIS A 34 11.57 21.33 5.35
N ALA A 35 12.04 21.26 6.59
CA ALA A 35 13.18 20.43 6.98
C ALA A 35 12.66 19.01 7.32
N VAL A 36 12.95 18.05 6.46
CA VAL A 36 12.46 16.69 6.61
C VAL A 36 13.59 15.71 6.87
N THR A 37 13.40 14.80 7.83
CA THR A 37 14.31 13.71 8.14
C THR A 37 13.56 12.38 8.03
N VAL A 38 14.11 11.45 7.27
CA VAL A 38 13.62 10.08 7.19
C VAL A 38 14.59 9.14 7.90
N TYR A 39 14.07 8.34 8.83
CA TYR A 39 14.84 7.32 9.51
C TYR A 39 14.99 6.09 8.61
N SER A 40 16.21 5.56 8.53
CA SER A 40 16.58 4.44 7.65
C SER A 40 17.34 3.40 8.43
N PRO A 41 17.06 2.08 8.25
CA PRO A 41 17.84 1.05 8.92
C PRO A 41 19.25 0.96 8.34
N SER A 42 20.22 0.59 9.18
CA SER A 42 21.64 0.51 8.81
C SER A 42 21.93 -0.45 7.66
N TYR A 43 21.05 -1.41 7.38
CA TYR A 43 21.20 -2.36 6.25
C TYR A 43 20.64 -1.82 4.92
N HIS A 44 19.97 -0.68 4.92
CA HIS A 44 19.45 -0.09 3.69
C HIS A 44 20.58 0.11 2.67
N PRO A 45 20.37 -0.18 1.36
CA PRO A 45 21.45 -0.11 0.36
C PRO A 45 21.96 1.31 0.13
N TYR A 46 21.12 2.33 0.22
CA TYR A 46 21.51 3.73 0.11
C TYR A 46 22.19 4.18 1.42
N LYS A 47 23.42 4.73 1.33
CA LYS A 47 24.25 5.02 2.49
C LYS A 47 24.53 6.49 2.73
N ASP A 48 24.14 7.35 1.78
CA ASP A 48 24.33 8.79 1.95
C ASP A 48 23.36 9.34 3.00
N ASP A 49 23.74 10.44 3.64
CA ASP A 49 22.96 11.09 4.71
C ASP A 49 21.87 12.05 4.17
N GLU A 50 21.76 12.14 2.84
CA GLU A 50 20.77 13.02 2.16
C GLU A 50 20.28 12.40 0.85
N TYR A 51 19.00 12.54 0.56
CA TYR A 51 18.38 12.17 -0.72
C TYR A 51 17.41 13.25 -1.17
N LYS A 52 17.69 13.89 -2.30
CA LYS A 52 16.83 14.96 -2.88
C LYS A 52 16.44 16.05 -1.87
N GLY A 53 17.38 16.44 -0.99
CA GLY A 53 17.19 17.45 0.06
C GLY A 53 16.55 16.90 1.36
N VAL A 54 16.14 15.64 1.39
CA VAL A 54 15.66 14.97 2.60
C VAL A 54 16.85 14.43 3.38
N LYS A 55 16.99 14.81 4.66
CA LYS A 55 18.00 14.25 5.55
C LYS A 55 17.68 12.77 5.86
N ILE A 56 18.67 11.90 5.75
CA ILE A 56 18.55 10.49 6.13
C ILE A 56 19.25 10.26 7.45
N LYS A 57 18.56 9.61 8.38
CA LYS A 57 19.14 9.22 9.68
C LYS A 57 19.27 7.71 9.75
N HIS A 58 20.50 7.22 9.61
CA HIS A 58 20.76 5.78 9.71
C HIS A 58 20.75 5.31 11.16
N ILE A 59 19.89 4.34 11.47
CA ILE A 59 19.77 3.70 12.79
C ILE A 59 20.15 2.23 12.67
N TYR A 60 20.94 1.75 13.60
CA TYR A 60 21.26 0.34 13.66
C TYR A 60 20.01 -0.53 13.77
N SER A 61 19.90 -1.52 12.89
CA SER A 61 18.82 -2.50 12.89
C SER A 61 19.36 -3.91 12.88
N PRO A 62 18.97 -4.75 13.84
CA PRO A 62 19.37 -6.16 13.91
C PRO A 62 18.49 -7.09 13.06
N GLU A 63 17.59 -6.58 12.20
CA GLU A 63 16.65 -7.37 11.41
C GLU A 63 17.32 -8.47 10.57
N THR A 64 18.54 -8.22 10.12
CA THR A 64 19.26 -9.15 9.25
C THR A 64 19.73 -10.44 9.97
N TRP A 65 19.83 -10.43 11.31
CA TRP A 65 20.33 -11.56 12.09
C TRP A 65 19.43 -12.00 13.25
N MET A 66 18.60 -11.11 13.81
CA MET A 66 17.63 -11.46 14.87
C MET A 66 16.27 -11.91 14.35
N GLY A 67 16.06 -11.85 13.01
CA GLY A 67 14.76 -12.06 12.37
C GLY A 67 13.95 -10.79 12.26
N GLY A 68 13.15 -10.68 11.18
CA GLY A 68 12.47 -9.46 10.78
C GLY A 68 11.62 -8.83 11.88
N SER A 69 10.79 -9.61 12.58
CA SER A 69 9.87 -9.05 13.58
C SER A 69 10.58 -8.44 14.79
N ILE A 70 11.51 -9.15 15.43
CA ILE A 70 12.23 -8.65 16.62
C ILE A 70 13.12 -7.48 16.25
N GLY A 71 13.82 -7.60 15.13
CA GLY A 71 14.66 -6.52 14.62
C GLY A 71 13.89 -5.25 14.31
N SER A 72 12.66 -5.37 13.77
CA SER A 72 11.78 -4.24 13.53
C SER A 72 11.42 -3.50 14.82
N PHE A 73 11.01 -4.22 15.86
CA PHE A 73 10.72 -3.60 17.17
C PHE A 73 11.91 -2.82 17.73
N PHE A 74 13.11 -3.38 17.62
CA PHE A 74 14.31 -2.70 18.08
C PHE A 74 14.61 -1.45 17.26
N TYR A 75 14.56 -1.55 15.93
CA TYR A 75 14.79 -0.43 15.02
C TYR A 75 13.79 0.70 15.25
N ASP A 76 12.50 0.39 15.31
CA ASP A 76 11.44 1.38 15.50
C ASP A 76 11.54 2.05 16.87
N PHE A 77 11.85 1.27 17.94
CA PHE A 77 12.13 1.83 19.27
C PHE A 77 13.30 2.81 19.25
N MET A 78 14.40 2.47 18.61
CA MET A 78 15.61 3.31 18.57
C MET A 78 15.40 4.55 17.69
N SER A 79 14.67 4.43 16.60
CA SER A 79 14.31 5.53 15.72
C SER A 79 13.43 6.56 16.45
N LEU A 80 12.37 6.11 17.10
CA LEU A 80 11.49 6.98 17.87
C LEU A 80 12.21 7.61 19.07
N LYS A 81 13.05 6.85 19.79
CA LYS A 81 13.89 7.38 20.87
C LYS A 81 14.79 8.52 20.40
N ASP A 82 15.44 8.35 19.25
CA ASP A 82 16.30 9.38 18.68
C ASP A 82 15.50 10.61 18.28
N ALA A 83 14.36 10.42 17.59
CA ALA A 83 13.48 11.49 17.17
C ALA A 83 12.94 12.32 18.36
N LEU A 84 12.57 11.66 19.47
CA LEU A 84 12.03 12.33 20.66
C LEU A 84 13.09 13.05 21.51
N LYS A 85 14.33 12.55 21.55
CA LYS A 85 15.35 13.01 22.50
C LYS A 85 16.42 13.92 21.91
N ARG A 86 16.76 13.74 20.65
CA ARG A 86 17.92 14.41 20.04
C ARG A 86 17.60 15.52 19.07
N GLU A 87 16.39 15.49 18.50
CA GLU A 87 15.96 16.45 17.50
C GLU A 87 14.70 17.18 17.99
N ASN A 88 14.60 18.46 17.68
CA ASN A 88 13.39 19.24 17.97
C ASN A 88 12.49 19.20 16.74
N PHE A 89 11.77 18.09 16.52
CA PHE A 89 10.78 17.98 15.47
C PHE A 89 9.47 18.64 15.90
N ASP A 90 8.81 19.30 14.95
CA ASP A 90 7.45 19.79 15.15
C ASP A 90 6.46 18.63 15.03
N ILE A 91 6.66 17.78 14.00
CA ILE A 91 5.84 16.61 13.70
C ILE A 91 6.73 15.37 13.64
N ILE A 92 6.29 14.28 14.25
CA ILE A 92 6.83 12.93 14.06
C ILE A 92 5.72 12.09 13.44
N TYR A 93 5.94 11.64 12.21
CA TYR A 93 5.05 10.77 11.46
C TYR A 93 5.48 9.32 11.64
N GLU A 94 4.63 8.53 12.30
CA GLU A 94 4.78 7.08 12.45
C GLU A 94 4.10 6.35 11.30
N ALA A 95 4.88 5.62 10.51
CA ALA A 95 4.40 4.88 9.35
C ALA A 95 3.92 3.47 9.74
N GLY A 96 2.81 3.40 10.43
CA GLY A 96 2.21 2.15 10.91
C GLY A 96 2.20 2.06 12.44
N TYR A 97 1.36 1.18 12.96
CA TYR A 97 1.18 1.05 14.42
C TYR A 97 1.81 -0.20 15.01
N THR A 98 2.22 -1.15 14.20
CA THR A 98 2.90 -2.36 14.67
C THR A 98 4.33 -2.02 15.06
N SER A 99 4.86 -2.64 16.11
CA SER A 99 6.22 -2.47 16.64
C SER A 99 6.54 -1.16 17.40
N ILE A 100 5.68 -0.12 17.36
CA ILE A 100 5.96 1.16 18.04
C ILE A 100 5.51 1.20 19.51
N ILE A 101 4.61 0.34 19.92
CA ILE A 101 3.91 0.44 21.20
C ILE A 101 4.84 0.39 22.41
N PRO A 102 5.86 -0.49 22.48
CA PRO A 102 6.81 -0.46 23.61
C PRO A 102 7.47 0.90 23.77
N ALA A 103 7.81 1.58 22.66
CA ALA A 103 8.40 2.91 22.69
C ALA A 103 7.40 3.97 23.13
N PHE A 104 6.14 3.91 22.68
CA PHE A 104 5.08 4.83 23.07
C PHE A 104 4.80 4.81 24.57
N ILE A 105 4.73 3.61 25.17
CA ILE A 105 4.54 3.44 26.61
C ILE A 105 5.79 3.88 27.38
N TRP A 106 6.97 3.45 26.94
CA TRP A 106 8.23 3.75 27.64
C TRP A 106 8.54 5.25 27.70
N PHE A 107 8.25 5.98 26.64
CA PHE A 107 8.52 7.42 26.56
C PHE A 107 7.33 8.28 26.98
N ASP A 108 6.20 7.68 27.34
CA ASP A 108 4.95 8.39 27.62
C ASP A 108 4.66 9.49 26.56
N VAL A 109 4.72 9.07 25.29
CA VAL A 109 4.75 9.96 24.11
C VAL A 109 3.66 11.01 24.19
N LYS A 110 2.46 10.63 24.61
CA LYS A 110 1.29 11.51 24.64
C LYS A 110 1.42 12.67 25.66
N ASN A 111 2.11 12.45 26.75
CA ASN A 111 2.13 13.41 27.87
C ASN A 111 3.44 14.19 27.97
N VAL A 112 4.55 13.61 27.47
CA VAL A 112 5.90 14.15 27.76
C VAL A 112 6.55 14.82 26.54
N THR A 113 6.19 14.43 25.32
CA THR A 113 6.85 15.02 24.13
C THR A 113 6.32 16.39 23.77
N LYS A 114 7.25 17.25 23.30
CA LYS A 114 6.93 18.53 22.69
C LYS A 114 6.54 18.39 21.21
N SER A 115 6.90 17.31 20.55
CA SER A 115 6.55 17.02 19.17
C SER A 115 5.12 16.50 19.08
N ILE A 116 4.42 16.80 18.00
CA ILE A 116 3.14 16.14 17.69
C ILE A 116 3.44 14.82 17.02
N VAL A 117 3.03 13.72 17.61
CA VAL A 117 3.15 12.38 17.03
C VAL A 117 1.86 12.01 16.33
N VAL A 118 1.96 11.74 15.05
CA VAL A 118 0.85 11.35 14.16
C VAL A 118 1.10 9.93 13.70
N THR A 119 0.15 9.02 13.92
CA THR A 119 0.30 7.61 13.55
C THR A 119 -0.61 7.26 12.39
N ASN A 120 -0.02 6.75 11.33
CA ASN A 120 -0.77 6.14 10.24
C ASN A 120 -1.24 4.75 10.68
N MET A 121 -2.55 4.56 10.71
CA MET A 121 -3.17 3.34 11.22
C MET A 121 -3.23 2.21 10.19
N ASP A 122 -2.69 2.42 8.97
CA ASP A 122 -2.61 1.40 7.92
C ASP A 122 -3.81 0.42 7.93
N GLY A 123 -3.64 -0.76 7.36
CA GLY A 123 -4.70 -1.77 7.33
C GLY A 123 -4.99 -2.43 8.67
N LEU A 124 -6.04 -3.26 8.71
CA LEU A 124 -6.40 -4.05 9.88
C LEU A 124 -5.45 -5.25 10.02
N GLU A 125 -4.21 -4.99 10.43
CA GLU A 125 -3.10 -5.95 10.45
C GLU A 125 -3.44 -7.25 11.22
N TYR A 126 -4.22 -7.15 12.31
CA TYR A 126 -4.64 -8.32 13.08
C TYR A 126 -5.57 -9.29 12.30
N LYS A 127 -6.16 -8.85 11.18
CA LYS A 127 -7.00 -9.69 10.30
C LYS A 127 -6.18 -10.52 9.31
N ARG A 128 -4.87 -10.26 9.15
CA ARG A 128 -4.03 -11.00 8.21
C ARG A 128 -3.95 -12.48 8.57
N THR A 129 -4.25 -13.31 7.60
CA THR A 129 -4.35 -14.78 7.77
C THR A 129 -3.01 -15.45 8.04
N LYS A 130 -1.90 -14.84 7.62
CA LYS A 130 -0.53 -15.31 7.89
C LYS A 130 -0.16 -15.37 9.37
N PHE A 131 -0.89 -14.65 10.23
CA PHE A 131 -0.62 -14.60 11.65
C PHE A 131 -1.39 -15.68 12.42
N ASN A 132 -0.70 -16.37 13.33
CA ASN A 132 -1.37 -17.28 14.26
C ASN A 132 -2.24 -16.52 15.28
N LYS A 133 -3.09 -17.22 16.02
CA LYS A 133 -4.05 -16.62 16.96
C LYS A 133 -3.41 -15.71 18.02
N TRP A 134 -2.20 -16.04 18.49
CA TRP A 134 -1.50 -15.26 19.51
C TRP A 134 -0.93 -13.96 18.94
N VAL A 135 -0.31 -14.03 17.78
CA VAL A 135 0.18 -12.85 17.07
C VAL A 135 -0.97 -11.91 16.71
N ARG A 136 -2.11 -12.45 16.25
CA ARG A 136 -3.30 -11.64 15.95
C ARG A 136 -3.83 -10.91 17.20
N LYS A 137 -3.87 -11.58 18.37
CA LYS A 137 -4.24 -10.93 19.64
C LYS A 137 -3.25 -9.85 20.04
N PHE A 138 -1.96 -10.09 19.85
CA PHE A 138 -0.92 -9.12 20.15
C PHE A 138 -1.03 -7.89 19.23
N VAL A 139 -1.14 -8.06 17.93
CA VAL A 139 -1.31 -6.96 16.97
C VAL A 139 -2.61 -6.18 17.23
N PHE A 140 -3.68 -6.87 17.62
CA PHE A 140 -4.91 -6.22 18.07
C PHE A 140 -4.74 -5.38 19.34
N TRP A 141 -3.91 -5.84 20.27
CA TRP A 141 -3.53 -5.05 21.44
C TRP A 141 -2.69 -3.82 21.04
N GLU A 142 -1.74 -3.97 20.09
CA GLU A 142 -0.97 -2.84 19.54
C GLU A 142 -1.88 -1.79 18.91
N GLU A 143 -2.87 -2.19 18.11
CA GLU A 143 -3.88 -1.28 17.55
C GLU A 143 -4.55 -0.43 18.64
N ARG A 144 -5.03 -1.06 19.71
CA ARG A 144 -5.67 -0.36 20.84
C ARG A 144 -4.72 0.61 21.53
N MET A 145 -3.47 0.23 21.69
CA MET A 145 -2.46 1.08 22.33
C MET A 145 -2.08 2.25 21.42
N ALA A 146 -1.95 2.05 20.10
CA ALA A 146 -1.71 3.12 19.15
C ALA A 146 -2.83 4.17 19.21
N VAL A 147 -4.10 3.74 19.20
CA VAL A 147 -5.26 4.64 19.35
C VAL A 147 -5.23 5.43 20.66
N LYS A 148 -4.75 4.80 21.75
CA LYS A 148 -4.67 5.43 23.07
C LYS A 148 -3.53 6.44 23.21
N HIS A 149 -2.36 6.12 22.65
CA HIS A 149 -1.11 6.82 22.93
C HIS A 149 -0.65 7.77 21.81
N SER A 150 -1.22 7.72 20.61
CA SER A 150 -0.97 8.71 19.56
C SER A 150 -1.67 10.02 19.88
N HIS A 151 -1.10 11.16 19.46
CA HIS A 151 -1.77 12.45 19.55
C HIS A 151 -2.90 12.52 18.51
N TYR A 152 -2.60 12.14 17.28
CA TYR A 152 -3.53 12.13 16.15
C TYR A 152 -3.35 10.86 15.31
N LEU A 153 -4.42 10.46 14.65
CA LEU A 153 -4.46 9.30 13.78
C LEU A 153 -4.62 9.73 12.32
N ILE A 154 -3.96 9.01 11.44
CA ILE A 154 -4.18 9.07 10.00
C ILE A 154 -4.73 7.72 9.56
N ALA A 155 -5.68 7.73 8.64
CA ALA A 155 -6.17 6.58 7.92
C ALA A 155 -5.89 6.77 6.42
N ASP A 156 -5.32 5.78 5.78
CA ASP A 156 -5.03 5.79 4.35
C ASP A 156 -6.21 5.34 3.48
N ASN A 157 -7.33 4.95 4.12
CA ASN A 157 -8.56 4.51 3.46
C ASN A 157 -9.78 4.91 4.29
N MET A 158 -10.85 5.33 3.62
CA MET A 158 -12.09 5.71 4.31
C MET A 158 -12.69 4.55 5.12
N GLY A 159 -12.59 3.31 4.63
CA GLY A 159 -13.01 2.14 5.41
C GLY A 159 -12.21 1.93 6.71
N ILE A 160 -10.94 2.37 6.76
CA ILE A 160 -10.13 2.39 7.98
C ILE A 160 -10.56 3.54 8.89
N HIS A 161 -10.79 4.74 8.35
CA HIS A 161 -11.32 5.88 9.09
C HIS A 161 -12.63 5.53 9.81
N ASP A 162 -13.60 4.96 9.08
CA ASP A 162 -14.91 4.60 9.64
C ASP A 162 -14.79 3.52 10.72
N TYR A 163 -13.94 2.51 10.50
CA TYR A 163 -13.66 1.49 11.49
C TYR A 163 -13.15 2.08 12.83
N TYR A 164 -12.19 3.02 12.81
CA TYR A 164 -11.67 3.63 14.04
C TYR A 164 -12.71 4.53 14.70
N LYS A 165 -13.51 5.23 13.92
CA LYS A 165 -14.61 6.06 14.42
C LYS A 165 -15.69 5.24 15.08
N GLU A 166 -16.15 4.17 14.43
CA GLU A 166 -17.20 3.30 14.98
C GLU A 166 -16.72 2.52 16.20
N LYS A 167 -15.53 1.94 16.14
CA LYS A 167 -15.03 1.04 17.17
C LYS A 167 -14.48 1.74 18.41
N TYR A 168 -13.80 2.86 18.23
CA TYR A 168 -13.07 3.55 19.30
C TYR A 168 -13.59 4.96 19.58
N GLY A 169 -14.54 5.47 18.80
CA GLY A 169 -14.98 6.86 18.87
C GLY A 169 -13.85 7.86 18.57
N LYS A 170 -12.82 7.41 17.81
CA LYS A 170 -11.65 8.23 17.46
C LYS A 170 -11.72 8.64 16.01
N ASP A 171 -11.57 9.93 15.80
CA ASP A 171 -11.44 10.50 14.46
C ASP A 171 -10.02 10.34 13.94
N SER A 172 -9.88 10.21 12.63
CA SER A 172 -8.60 10.15 11.93
C SER A 172 -8.64 11.01 10.67
N LYS A 173 -7.53 11.61 10.31
CA LYS A 173 -7.45 12.33 9.03
C LYS A 173 -7.27 11.32 7.90
N PHE A 174 -8.11 11.37 6.88
CA PHE A 174 -7.90 10.61 5.66
C PHE A 174 -6.75 11.22 4.87
N LEU A 175 -5.68 10.46 4.67
CA LEU A 175 -4.51 10.77 3.83
C LEU A 175 -4.03 9.48 3.18
N ALA A 176 -4.36 9.29 1.92
CA ALA A 176 -4.13 8.05 1.17
C ALA A 176 -2.67 7.89 0.69
N TYR A 177 -2.42 6.78 -0.01
CA TYR A 177 -1.27 6.61 -0.89
C TYR A 177 -1.52 7.29 -2.22
N GLY A 178 -0.45 7.54 -2.98
CA GLY A 178 -0.54 8.15 -4.29
C GLY A 178 -0.12 7.22 -5.44
N ALA A 179 -0.45 7.66 -6.64
CA ALA A 179 0.07 7.10 -7.88
C ALA A 179 0.32 8.20 -8.92
N ASP A 180 1.27 7.95 -9.81
CA ASP A 180 1.55 8.80 -10.96
C ASP A 180 0.86 8.22 -12.19
N ILE A 181 0.17 9.07 -12.96
CA ILE A 181 -0.32 8.74 -14.28
C ILE A 181 0.86 8.74 -15.24
N GLN A 182 0.95 7.71 -16.04
CA GLN A 182 1.95 7.62 -17.11
C GLN A 182 1.30 7.90 -18.46
N ASP A 183 2.01 8.65 -19.31
CA ASP A 183 1.56 8.98 -20.66
C ASP A 183 2.23 8.10 -21.72
N ASP A 184 3.24 7.30 -21.35
CA ASP A 184 4.01 6.48 -22.29
C ASP A 184 4.03 5.01 -21.84
N TYR A 185 3.29 4.19 -22.60
CA TYR A 185 3.24 2.74 -22.43
C TYR A 185 3.89 2.04 -23.61
N ASN A 186 4.96 1.29 -23.35
CA ASN A 186 5.72 0.62 -24.40
C ASN A 186 5.20 -0.82 -24.64
N VAL A 187 4.59 -1.04 -25.80
CA VAL A 187 4.07 -2.35 -26.21
C VAL A 187 5.17 -3.43 -26.34
N GLU A 188 6.42 -3.02 -26.56
CA GLU A 188 7.55 -3.95 -26.67
C GLU A 188 7.78 -4.76 -25.37
N HIS A 189 7.39 -4.21 -24.22
CA HIS A 189 7.46 -4.92 -22.94
C HIS A 189 6.61 -6.20 -22.89
N LEU A 190 5.58 -6.30 -23.74
CA LEU A 190 4.75 -7.51 -23.84
C LEU A 190 5.49 -8.70 -24.46
N LYS A 191 6.47 -8.44 -25.35
CA LYS A 191 7.18 -9.48 -26.10
C LYS A 191 7.94 -10.45 -25.19
N GLU A 192 8.51 -9.94 -24.10
CA GLU A 192 9.25 -10.77 -23.14
C GLU A 192 8.37 -11.89 -22.54
N TYR A 193 7.08 -11.62 -22.43
CA TYR A 193 6.10 -12.56 -21.86
C TYR A 193 5.26 -13.26 -22.93
N GLY A 194 5.53 -13.04 -24.22
CA GLY A 194 4.74 -13.56 -25.33
C GLY A 194 3.29 -13.10 -25.30
N LEU A 195 3.04 -11.87 -24.87
CA LEU A 195 1.71 -11.27 -24.75
C LEU A 195 1.40 -10.33 -25.92
N LYS A 196 0.10 -10.11 -26.17
CA LYS A 196 -0.43 -9.13 -27.12
C LYS A 196 -1.49 -8.29 -26.46
N ARG A 197 -1.67 -7.07 -26.98
CA ARG A 197 -2.69 -6.13 -26.46
C ARG A 197 -4.07 -6.78 -26.44
N GLU A 198 -4.79 -6.59 -25.31
CA GLU A 198 -6.18 -7.07 -25.08
C GLU A 198 -6.33 -8.63 -25.15
N GLU A 199 -5.21 -9.39 -25.25
CA GLU A 199 -5.25 -10.83 -25.35
C GLU A 199 -4.82 -11.57 -24.08
N TYR A 200 -4.88 -10.90 -22.91
CA TYR A 200 -4.58 -11.51 -21.60
C TYR A 200 -5.24 -10.77 -20.46
N TYR A 201 -5.40 -11.47 -19.35
CA TYR A 201 -5.77 -10.91 -18.06
C TYR A 201 -4.54 -10.80 -17.17
N ILE A 202 -4.53 -9.86 -16.22
CA ILE A 202 -3.42 -9.72 -15.29
C ILE A 202 -3.91 -9.62 -13.84
N LEU A 203 -3.16 -10.23 -12.94
CA LEU A 203 -3.29 -10.09 -11.49
C LEU A 203 -1.91 -9.77 -10.91
N VAL A 204 -1.79 -8.68 -10.16
CA VAL A 204 -0.53 -8.26 -9.53
C VAL A 204 -0.72 -8.23 -8.02
N ALA A 205 -0.06 -9.13 -7.30
CA ALA A 205 -0.18 -9.22 -5.85
C ALA A 205 1.01 -9.91 -5.20
N ARG A 206 1.21 -9.67 -3.90
CA ARG A 206 1.93 -10.64 -3.08
C ARG A 206 1.10 -11.93 -3.06
N LEU A 207 1.73 -13.07 -3.29
CA LEU A 207 1.01 -14.35 -3.30
C LEU A 207 0.75 -14.79 -1.86
N GLU A 208 -0.28 -14.15 -1.26
CA GLU A 208 -0.75 -14.39 0.11
C GLU A 208 -2.27 -14.64 0.10
N PRO A 209 -2.81 -15.43 1.04
CA PRO A 209 -4.23 -15.85 1.02
C PRO A 209 -5.21 -14.67 1.01
N GLU A 210 -4.92 -13.60 1.74
CA GLU A 210 -5.78 -12.41 1.83
C GLU A 210 -5.93 -11.63 0.52
N ASN A 211 -5.14 -11.97 -0.51
CA ASN A 211 -5.22 -11.34 -1.82
C ASN A 211 -6.11 -12.12 -2.81
N ASN A 212 -6.84 -13.12 -2.33
CA ASN A 212 -7.90 -13.86 -3.05
C ASN A 212 -7.50 -14.34 -4.46
N ILE A 213 -6.23 -14.72 -4.64
CA ILE A 213 -5.68 -15.16 -5.93
C ILE A 213 -6.38 -16.42 -6.40
N VAL A 214 -6.67 -17.35 -5.47
CA VAL A 214 -7.42 -18.60 -5.75
C VAL A 214 -8.78 -18.28 -6.36
N MET A 215 -9.50 -17.31 -5.81
CA MET A 215 -10.83 -16.91 -6.29
C MET A 215 -10.78 -16.44 -7.76
N ALA A 216 -9.80 -15.58 -8.10
CA ALA A 216 -9.63 -15.11 -9.46
C ALA A 216 -9.22 -16.25 -10.42
N ILE A 217 -8.29 -17.13 -10.01
CA ILE A 217 -7.85 -18.27 -10.83
C ILE A 217 -8.99 -19.27 -11.05
N GLU A 218 -9.70 -19.69 -10.00
CA GLU A 218 -10.80 -20.68 -10.12
C GLU A 218 -11.92 -20.11 -11.01
N GLY A 219 -12.30 -18.84 -10.80
CA GLY A 219 -13.30 -18.19 -11.66
C GLY A 219 -12.85 -18.10 -13.12
N TYR A 220 -11.57 -17.81 -13.37
CA TYR A 220 -11.00 -17.83 -14.72
C TYR A 220 -11.02 -19.22 -15.34
N LEU A 221 -10.59 -20.26 -14.60
CA LEU A 221 -10.53 -21.65 -15.11
C LEU A 221 -11.90 -22.20 -15.50
N HIS A 222 -12.98 -21.79 -14.82
CA HIS A 222 -14.34 -22.21 -15.13
C HIS A 222 -15.02 -21.35 -16.22
N SER A 223 -14.37 -20.28 -16.69
CA SER A 223 -14.93 -19.40 -17.70
C SER A 223 -14.62 -19.86 -19.14
N ASN A 224 -15.38 -19.30 -20.09
CA ASN A 224 -15.14 -19.48 -21.53
C ASN A 224 -13.85 -18.82 -22.03
N GLU A 225 -13.16 -18.07 -21.17
CA GLU A 225 -11.89 -17.41 -21.49
C GLU A 225 -10.67 -18.29 -21.22
N ASN A 226 -10.85 -19.36 -20.44
CA ASN A 226 -9.80 -20.36 -20.22
C ASN A 226 -9.33 -20.97 -21.56
N GLY A 227 -8.05 -20.80 -21.85
CA GLY A 227 -7.43 -21.23 -23.10
C GLY A 227 -7.56 -20.27 -24.29
N LYS A 228 -8.36 -19.20 -24.19
CA LYS A 228 -8.40 -18.12 -25.17
C LYS A 228 -7.39 -17.02 -24.84
N ARG A 229 -7.52 -16.42 -23.66
CA ARG A 229 -6.65 -15.36 -23.15
C ARG A 229 -6.04 -15.80 -21.82
N PRO A 230 -4.71 -15.90 -21.67
CA PRO A 230 -4.12 -16.37 -20.43
C PRO A 230 -4.32 -15.37 -19.29
N LEU A 231 -4.42 -15.88 -18.06
CA LEU A 231 -4.32 -15.09 -16.83
C LEU A 231 -2.85 -15.07 -16.38
N ILE A 232 -2.26 -13.87 -16.38
CA ILE A 232 -0.88 -13.62 -15.97
C ILE A 232 -0.88 -13.25 -14.48
N VAL A 233 -0.22 -14.05 -13.67
CA VAL A 233 -0.09 -13.84 -12.22
C VAL A 233 1.31 -13.32 -11.93
N VAL A 234 1.39 -12.04 -11.53
CA VAL A 234 2.63 -11.34 -11.18
C VAL A 234 2.78 -11.30 -9.68
N GLY A 235 3.85 -11.86 -9.16
CA GLY A 235 4.17 -11.90 -7.73
C GLY A 235 5.27 -12.89 -7.40
N LYS A 236 5.91 -12.74 -6.24
CA LYS A 236 6.95 -13.68 -5.78
C LYS A 236 6.36 -15.05 -5.49
N THR A 237 6.82 -16.06 -6.22
CA THR A 237 6.37 -17.45 -6.08
C THR A 237 7.11 -18.24 -4.99
N ASN A 238 8.15 -17.69 -4.39
CA ASN A 238 8.98 -18.35 -3.38
C ASN A 238 8.43 -18.28 -1.94
N THR A 239 7.30 -17.60 -1.72
CA THR A 239 6.58 -17.62 -0.44
C THR A 239 5.91 -18.99 -0.22
N PRO A 240 5.58 -19.41 1.02
CA PRO A 240 4.87 -20.65 1.26
C PRO A 240 3.59 -20.79 0.42
N HIS A 241 2.72 -19.78 0.48
CA HIS A 241 1.47 -19.78 -0.28
C HIS A 241 1.71 -19.67 -1.80
N GLY A 242 2.72 -18.90 -2.23
CA GLY A 242 3.12 -18.86 -3.65
C GLY A 242 3.53 -20.21 -4.21
N LYS A 243 4.27 -21.02 -3.44
CA LYS A 243 4.64 -22.39 -3.82
C LYS A 243 3.41 -23.30 -3.92
N GLU A 244 2.44 -23.19 -3.00
CA GLU A 244 1.18 -23.92 -3.04
C GLU A 244 0.37 -23.56 -4.29
N LEU A 245 0.27 -22.26 -4.63
CA LEU A 245 -0.42 -21.80 -5.83
C LEU A 245 0.23 -22.36 -7.11
N VAL A 246 1.56 -22.29 -7.22
CA VAL A 246 2.29 -22.82 -8.37
C VAL A 246 2.14 -24.35 -8.45
N ALA A 247 2.20 -25.07 -7.33
CA ALA A 247 2.00 -26.52 -7.30
C ALA A 247 0.59 -26.91 -7.78
N LYS A 248 -0.44 -26.13 -7.38
CA LYS A 248 -1.84 -26.41 -7.75
C LYS A 248 -2.17 -25.98 -9.17
N TYR A 249 -1.77 -24.79 -9.59
CA TYR A 249 -2.22 -24.17 -10.84
C TYR A 249 -1.15 -24.01 -11.91
N GLY A 250 0.12 -24.26 -11.60
CA GLY A 250 1.22 -24.01 -12.55
C GLY A 250 1.23 -24.93 -13.79
N LYS A 251 0.41 -25.98 -13.80
CA LYS A 251 0.22 -26.87 -14.97
C LYS A 251 -1.00 -26.50 -15.82
N GLU A 252 -1.83 -25.58 -15.34
CA GLU A 252 -3.00 -25.10 -16.07
C GLU A 252 -2.55 -24.22 -17.25
N LYS A 253 -2.88 -24.62 -18.48
CA LYS A 253 -2.41 -23.93 -19.70
C LYS A 253 -2.81 -22.45 -19.77
N GLY A 254 -3.93 -22.09 -19.15
CA GLY A 254 -4.46 -20.74 -19.13
C GLY A 254 -3.87 -19.84 -18.03
N VAL A 255 -3.12 -20.38 -17.05
CA VAL A 255 -2.57 -19.63 -15.92
C VAL A 255 -1.04 -19.58 -16.02
N ARG A 256 -0.45 -18.38 -15.98
CA ARG A 256 1.00 -18.20 -16.09
C ARG A 256 1.53 -17.42 -14.89
N PHE A 257 2.35 -18.04 -14.06
CA PHE A 257 3.09 -17.36 -12.99
C PHE A 257 4.40 -16.84 -13.56
N VAL A 258 4.56 -15.52 -13.63
CA VAL A 258 5.73 -14.87 -14.25
C VAL A 258 6.75 -14.34 -13.24
N GLY A 259 6.53 -14.60 -11.94
CA GLY A 259 7.37 -14.02 -10.89
C GLY A 259 7.07 -12.55 -10.63
N GLY A 260 7.96 -11.88 -9.90
CA GLY A 260 7.84 -10.45 -9.61
C GLY A 260 8.41 -9.61 -10.75
N ILE A 261 7.71 -8.57 -11.16
CA ILE A 261 8.20 -7.56 -12.11
C ILE A 261 8.42 -6.26 -11.31
N TYR A 262 9.67 -5.80 -11.23
CA TYR A 262 10.09 -4.64 -10.41
C TYR A 262 10.41 -3.41 -11.23
N ASP A 263 10.52 -3.55 -12.55
CA ASP A 263 10.57 -2.43 -13.46
C ASP A 263 9.16 -1.81 -13.57
N PHE A 264 9.03 -0.61 -13.03
CA PHE A 264 7.74 0.09 -12.92
C PHE A 264 7.14 0.38 -14.31
N ASN A 265 7.94 0.86 -15.27
CA ASN A 265 7.47 1.19 -16.62
C ASN A 265 7.02 -0.08 -17.35
N LYS A 266 7.78 -1.17 -17.19
CA LYS A 266 7.42 -2.48 -17.75
C LYS A 266 6.11 -2.99 -17.16
N LEU A 267 5.97 -2.99 -15.83
CA LEU A 267 4.77 -3.49 -15.17
C LEU A 267 3.53 -2.68 -15.54
N ASN A 268 3.64 -1.35 -15.60
CA ASN A 268 2.52 -0.49 -15.98
C ASN A 268 2.14 -0.66 -17.46
N SER A 269 3.11 -0.87 -18.35
CA SER A 269 2.80 -1.23 -19.74
C SER A 269 2.02 -2.56 -19.83
N ILE A 270 2.43 -3.59 -19.05
CA ILE A 270 1.72 -4.87 -19.02
C ILE A 270 0.32 -4.73 -18.39
N ARG A 271 0.14 -3.84 -17.41
CA ARG A 271 -1.18 -3.51 -16.85
C ARG A 271 -2.07 -2.84 -17.90
N HIS A 272 -1.58 -1.76 -18.50
CA HIS A 272 -2.31 -0.93 -19.47
C HIS A 272 -2.85 -1.74 -20.65
N PHE A 273 -2.03 -2.60 -21.23
CA PHE A 273 -2.39 -3.38 -22.41
C PHE A 273 -3.19 -4.66 -22.09
N SER A 274 -3.56 -4.91 -20.83
CA SER A 274 -4.38 -6.07 -20.49
C SER A 274 -5.84 -5.90 -20.87
N LYS A 275 -6.56 -7.01 -21.08
CA LYS A 275 -8.00 -7.01 -21.29
C LYS A 275 -8.73 -6.55 -20.03
N ALA A 276 -8.32 -7.09 -18.88
CA ALA A 276 -8.76 -6.65 -17.55
C ALA A 276 -7.70 -6.99 -16.49
N TYR A 277 -7.74 -6.21 -15.41
CA TYR A 277 -6.91 -6.35 -14.22
C TYR A 277 -7.74 -6.89 -13.04
N PHE A 278 -7.28 -7.99 -12.44
CA PHE A 278 -7.91 -8.54 -11.24
C PHE A 278 -7.27 -7.95 -9.97
N HIS A 279 -8.11 -7.36 -9.13
CA HIS A 279 -7.71 -6.86 -7.82
C HIS A 279 -8.37 -7.64 -6.69
N GLY A 280 -7.63 -8.58 -6.10
CA GLY A 280 -8.18 -9.51 -5.09
C GLY A 280 -7.99 -9.09 -3.64
N HIS A 281 -7.28 -8.01 -3.33
CA HIS A 281 -6.93 -7.62 -1.96
C HIS A 281 -8.18 -7.40 -1.10
N SER A 282 -8.18 -7.97 0.13
CA SER A 282 -9.31 -7.89 1.06
C SER A 282 -8.92 -7.39 2.46
N VAL A 283 -7.64 -7.21 2.75
CA VAL A 283 -7.13 -6.72 4.03
C VAL A 283 -6.11 -5.62 3.76
N GLY A 284 -6.26 -4.51 4.43
CA GLY A 284 -5.40 -3.35 4.27
C GLY A 284 -6.20 -2.09 3.96
N GLY A 285 -5.51 -0.95 3.90
CA GLY A 285 -6.06 0.33 3.52
C GLY A 285 -6.11 0.52 1.99
N THR A 286 -5.72 1.69 1.53
CA THR A 286 -5.54 1.97 0.10
C THR A 286 -4.34 1.18 -0.44
N ASN A 287 -4.59 0.33 -1.42
CA ASN A 287 -3.55 -0.54 -1.96
C ASN A 287 -2.80 0.15 -3.10
N PRO A 288 -1.46 0.34 -3.01
CA PRO A 288 -0.69 0.97 -4.07
C PRO A 288 -0.87 0.30 -5.44
N SER A 289 -0.94 -1.05 -5.48
CA SER A 289 -1.13 -1.78 -6.74
C SER A 289 -2.50 -1.52 -7.39
N LEU A 290 -3.52 -1.16 -6.59
CA LEU A 290 -4.82 -0.72 -7.11
C LEU A 290 -4.72 0.66 -7.74
N LEU A 291 -4.11 1.61 -7.05
CA LEU A 291 -3.91 2.97 -7.57
C LEU A 291 -3.05 2.97 -8.84
N GLU A 292 -2.00 2.16 -8.87
CA GLU A 292 -1.17 1.97 -10.07
C GLU A 292 -1.97 1.39 -11.25
N ALA A 293 -2.92 0.46 -10.98
CA ALA A 293 -3.79 -0.09 -12.02
C ALA A 293 -4.80 0.95 -12.52
N MET A 294 -5.36 1.78 -11.63
CA MET A 294 -6.21 2.92 -11.99
C MET A 294 -5.43 3.94 -12.85
N ALA A 295 -4.23 4.31 -12.39
CA ALA A 295 -3.34 5.23 -13.11
C ALA A 295 -2.85 4.68 -14.45
N SER A 296 -2.80 3.35 -14.62
CA SER A 296 -2.45 2.67 -15.87
C SER A 296 -3.64 2.43 -16.80
N GLU A 297 -4.78 3.06 -16.55
CA GLU A 297 -6.00 2.94 -17.37
C GLU A 297 -6.51 1.49 -17.50
N CYS A 298 -6.31 0.66 -16.48
CA CYS A 298 -6.78 -0.72 -16.50
C CYS A 298 -8.30 -0.80 -16.36
N PHE A 299 -8.93 -1.73 -17.09
CA PHE A 299 -10.28 -2.16 -16.76
C PHE A 299 -10.23 -3.10 -15.55
N ILE A 300 -10.72 -2.67 -14.40
CA ILE A 300 -10.52 -3.33 -13.11
C ILE A 300 -11.74 -4.19 -12.77
N LEU A 301 -11.48 -5.44 -12.38
CA LEU A 301 -12.40 -6.35 -11.72
C LEU A 301 -11.91 -6.54 -10.28
N ALA A 302 -12.64 -6.07 -9.28
CA ALA A 302 -12.17 -6.01 -7.91
C ALA A 302 -12.94 -6.94 -6.97
N HIS A 303 -12.25 -7.50 -5.98
CA HIS A 303 -12.90 -8.23 -4.88
C HIS A 303 -13.83 -7.29 -4.11
N ASP A 304 -15.07 -7.75 -3.87
CA ASP A 304 -16.10 -6.98 -3.20
C ASP A 304 -15.83 -6.85 -1.70
N ASN A 305 -15.34 -5.69 -1.31
CA ASN A 305 -15.11 -5.32 0.09
C ASN A 305 -15.09 -3.79 0.27
N ILE A 306 -15.20 -3.35 1.52
CA ILE A 306 -15.30 -1.93 1.87
C ILE A 306 -14.09 -1.09 1.42
N PHE A 307 -12.89 -1.66 1.39
CA PHE A 307 -11.66 -0.94 1.02
C PHE A 307 -11.61 -0.67 -0.47
N ASN A 308 -11.87 -1.69 -1.29
CA ASN A 308 -11.88 -1.56 -2.75
C ASN A 308 -13.03 -0.65 -3.21
N ARG A 309 -14.22 -0.78 -2.59
CA ARG A 309 -15.35 0.12 -2.88
C ARG A 309 -15.08 1.56 -2.52
N ALA A 310 -14.35 1.83 -1.43
CA ALA A 310 -13.99 3.19 -1.03
C ALA A 310 -13.09 3.88 -2.06
N VAL A 311 -12.22 3.13 -2.75
CA VAL A 311 -11.27 3.66 -3.74
C VAL A 311 -11.88 3.71 -5.14
N LEU A 312 -12.50 2.62 -5.60
CA LEU A 312 -12.99 2.48 -6.98
C LEU A 312 -14.40 3.04 -7.18
N LYS A 313 -15.17 3.22 -6.09
CA LYS A 313 -16.55 3.71 -6.13
C LYS A 313 -17.38 2.92 -7.15
N ASP A 314 -17.94 3.60 -8.17
CA ASP A 314 -18.72 3.01 -9.25
C ASP A 314 -17.89 2.70 -10.51
N ASN A 315 -16.55 2.86 -10.46
CA ASN A 315 -15.65 2.69 -11.59
C ASN A 315 -15.01 1.29 -11.67
N SER A 316 -15.72 0.27 -11.21
CA SER A 316 -15.27 -1.13 -11.27
C SER A 316 -16.45 -2.08 -11.22
N LEU A 317 -16.24 -3.31 -11.67
CA LEU A 317 -17.13 -4.41 -11.34
C LEU A 317 -16.58 -5.20 -10.16
N TYR A 318 -17.47 -5.63 -9.28
CA TYR A 318 -17.11 -6.28 -8.03
C TYR A 318 -17.52 -7.75 -8.01
N TYR A 319 -16.60 -8.62 -7.56
CA TYR A 319 -16.85 -10.05 -7.42
C TYR A 319 -16.69 -10.51 -5.95
N PRO A 320 -17.73 -11.10 -5.35
CA PRO A 320 -17.65 -11.65 -4.00
C PRO A 320 -17.10 -13.09 -3.96
N ASN A 321 -17.08 -13.80 -5.10
CA ASN A 321 -16.70 -15.22 -5.20
C ASN A 321 -16.22 -15.57 -6.62
N ALA A 322 -15.73 -16.80 -6.80
CA ALA A 322 -15.23 -17.30 -8.07
C ALA A 322 -16.34 -17.45 -9.13
N GLU A 323 -17.55 -17.80 -8.74
CA GLU A 323 -18.70 -17.91 -9.65
C GLU A 323 -18.99 -16.58 -10.34
N LYS A 324 -18.91 -15.48 -9.58
CA LYS A 324 -19.11 -14.12 -10.18
C LYS A 324 -17.97 -13.74 -11.12
N VAL A 325 -16.74 -14.16 -10.85
CA VAL A 325 -15.62 -14.01 -11.81
C VAL A 325 -15.92 -14.76 -13.10
N THR A 326 -16.39 -16.01 -13.01
CA THR A 326 -16.79 -16.83 -14.18
C THR A 326 -17.87 -16.13 -15.01
N GLU A 327 -18.94 -15.62 -14.38
CA GLU A 327 -20.01 -14.89 -15.06
C GLU A 327 -19.48 -13.66 -15.80
N MET A 328 -18.67 -12.84 -15.13
CA MET A 328 -18.08 -11.64 -15.72
C MET A 328 -17.20 -11.98 -16.94
N LEU A 329 -16.37 -13.01 -16.83
CA LEU A 329 -15.49 -13.41 -17.92
C LEU A 329 -16.25 -14.02 -19.09
N ASN A 330 -17.36 -14.72 -18.86
CA ASN A 330 -18.20 -15.26 -19.92
C ASN A 330 -18.89 -14.18 -20.76
N ASP A 331 -19.08 -12.97 -20.20
CA ASP A 331 -19.69 -11.82 -20.86
C ASP A 331 -18.69 -10.64 -21.06
N ILE A 332 -17.39 -10.90 -20.97
CA ILE A 332 -16.36 -9.86 -20.89
C ILE A 332 -16.34 -8.90 -22.08
N GLU A 333 -16.67 -9.35 -23.28
CA GLU A 333 -16.71 -8.49 -24.48
C GLU A 333 -17.83 -7.45 -24.40
N ASN A 334 -19.03 -7.89 -23.99
CA ASN A 334 -20.17 -7.00 -23.80
C ASN A 334 -19.92 -6.03 -22.64
N ILE A 335 -19.42 -6.53 -21.52
CA ILE A 335 -19.04 -5.74 -20.34
C ILE A 335 -18.00 -4.66 -20.70
N CYS A 336 -16.97 -5.00 -21.43
CA CYS A 336 -15.96 -4.04 -21.87
C CYS A 336 -16.58 -2.98 -22.81
N THR A 337 -17.44 -3.38 -23.73
CA THR A 337 -18.10 -2.45 -24.65
C THR A 337 -18.96 -1.42 -23.90
N LEU A 338 -19.65 -1.85 -22.85
CA LEU A 338 -20.53 -0.99 -22.07
C LEU A 338 -19.80 -0.09 -21.06
N HIS A 339 -18.77 -0.60 -20.42
CA HIS A 339 -18.23 0.02 -19.21
C HIS A 339 -16.76 0.44 -19.29
N LYS A 340 -15.92 -0.21 -20.11
CA LYS A 340 -14.47 -0.05 -20.04
C LYS A 340 -14.05 1.41 -20.10
N LYS A 341 -14.51 2.16 -21.11
CA LYS A 341 -14.11 3.57 -21.28
C LYS A 341 -14.51 4.42 -20.07
N ASN A 342 -15.76 4.33 -19.64
CA ASN A 342 -16.26 5.16 -18.53
C ASN A 342 -15.53 4.84 -17.21
N PHE A 343 -15.26 3.58 -16.94
CA PHE A 343 -14.59 3.17 -15.70
C PHE A 343 -13.10 3.56 -15.71
N THR A 344 -12.41 3.38 -16.83
CA THR A 344 -11.01 3.79 -16.93
C THR A 344 -10.86 5.29 -16.86
N ASP A 345 -11.68 6.07 -17.58
CA ASP A 345 -11.68 7.53 -17.52
C ASP A 345 -11.96 8.02 -16.07
N GLY A 346 -13.00 7.46 -15.43
CA GLY A 346 -13.36 7.78 -14.05
C GLY A 346 -12.26 7.44 -13.04
N ASN A 347 -11.58 6.30 -13.20
CA ASN A 347 -10.45 5.92 -12.36
C ASN A 347 -9.26 6.87 -12.53
N VAL A 348 -8.94 7.28 -13.75
CA VAL A 348 -7.86 8.25 -14.03
C VAL A 348 -8.20 9.62 -13.42
N GLU A 349 -9.45 10.06 -13.52
CA GLU A 349 -9.91 11.30 -12.90
C GLU A 349 -9.79 11.24 -11.37
N GLU A 350 -10.17 10.13 -10.76
CA GLU A 350 -10.02 9.90 -9.33
C GLU A 350 -8.53 9.96 -8.89
N ILE A 351 -7.61 9.38 -9.68
CA ILE A 351 -6.18 9.51 -9.42
C ILE A 351 -5.71 10.96 -9.47
N LYS A 352 -6.14 11.73 -10.47
CA LYS A 352 -5.77 13.15 -10.60
C LYS A 352 -6.23 13.98 -9.42
N ASN A 353 -7.48 13.77 -9.00
CA ASN A 353 -8.15 14.61 -8.03
C ASN A 353 -7.81 14.25 -6.58
N GLU A 354 -7.67 12.94 -6.27
CA GLU A 354 -7.60 12.46 -4.88
C GLU A 354 -6.28 11.75 -4.55
N TYR A 355 -5.64 11.11 -5.56
CA TYR A 355 -4.50 10.22 -5.31
C TYR A 355 -3.21 10.63 -6.04
N SER A 356 -3.13 11.82 -6.65
CA SER A 356 -1.87 12.32 -7.20
C SER A 356 -0.88 12.66 -6.05
N TRP A 357 0.39 12.35 -6.24
CA TRP A 357 1.40 12.64 -5.21
C TRP A 357 1.48 14.13 -4.86
N GLU A 358 1.27 15.02 -5.83
CA GLU A 358 1.26 16.47 -5.58
C GLU A 358 0.12 16.87 -4.65
N HIS A 359 -1.11 16.41 -4.94
CA HIS A 359 -2.28 16.63 -4.09
C HIS A 359 -2.07 16.10 -2.67
N LEU A 360 -1.50 14.89 -2.54
CA LEU A 360 -1.24 14.30 -1.24
C LEU A 360 -0.18 15.06 -0.43
N VAL A 361 0.85 15.61 -1.08
CA VAL A 361 1.82 16.48 -0.40
C VAL A 361 1.15 17.75 0.10
N ASP A 362 0.23 18.34 -0.68
CA ASP A 362 -0.54 19.52 -0.24
C ASP A 362 -1.40 19.18 0.97
N GLN A 363 -2.14 18.08 0.93
CA GLN A 363 -2.97 17.63 2.05
C GLN A 363 -2.17 17.36 3.33
N HIS A 364 -0.98 16.75 3.21
CA HIS A 364 -0.09 16.52 4.37
C HIS A 364 0.43 17.83 4.93
N GLU A 365 0.86 18.76 4.08
CA GLU A 365 1.34 20.06 4.50
C GLU A 365 0.28 20.88 5.23
N GLU A 366 -0.93 20.96 4.67
CA GLU A 366 -2.09 21.62 5.26
C GLU A 366 -2.46 21.01 6.61
N TYR A 367 -2.51 19.67 6.67
CA TYR A 367 -2.83 18.99 7.92
C TYR A 367 -1.77 19.22 9.00
N PHE A 368 -0.50 19.17 8.66
CA PHE A 368 0.58 19.43 9.62
C PHE A 368 0.58 20.88 10.11
N LYS A 369 0.29 21.85 9.24
CA LYS A 369 0.11 23.27 9.65
C LYS A 369 -1.06 23.40 10.62
N TRP A 370 -2.20 22.83 10.31
CA TRP A 370 -3.38 22.82 11.18
C TRP A 370 -3.06 22.20 12.55
N LEU A 371 -2.35 21.08 12.60
CA LEU A 371 -1.95 20.44 13.86
C LEU A 371 -1.11 21.36 14.76
N LEU A 372 -0.20 22.12 14.17
CA LEU A 372 0.63 23.07 14.93
C LEU A 372 -0.21 24.22 15.48
N GLU A 373 -1.16 24.74 14.72
CA GLU A 373 -2.10 25.76 15.18
C GLU A 373 -2.91 25.25 16.38
N GLN A 374 -3.44 24.03 16.32
CA GLN A 374 -4.18 23.44 17.46
C GLN A 374 -3.33 23.29 18.72
N LYS A 375 -2.01 23.12 18.58
CA LYS A 375 -1.08 23.03 19.72
C LYS A 375 -0.88 24.37 20.41
N TYR A 376 -0.86 25.46 19.66
CA TYR A 376 -0.66 26.82 20.23
C TYR A 376 -1.93 27.38 20.88
N HIS A 377 -3.09 26.79 20.62
CA HIS A 377 -4.38 27.18 21.20
C HIS A 377 -4.78 26.33 22.44
N ARG A 378 -3.96 25.39 22.85
CA ARG A 378 -4.09 24.61 24.11
C ARG A 378 -3.15 25.12 25.17
#